data_56120093d0452efc7c8ef512e9e4115a
#
_entry.id   56120093d0452efc7c8ef512e9e4115a
#
_cell.length_a   1.000
_cell.length_b   1.000
_cell.length_c   1.000
_cell.angle_alpha   90.00
_cell.angle_beta   90.00
_cell.angle_gamma   90.00
#
_symmetry.space_group_name_H-M   'P 1'
#
loop_
_entity.id
_entity.type
_entity.pdbx_description
1 polymer ?
#
loop_
_entity_poly.entity_id
_entity_poly.type
_entity_poly.pdbx_seq_one_letter_code
_entity_poly.pdbx_strand_id
1 'polypeptide(L)'
;MISYKEAGVDIDAGNSFVNEIKPFVKDTFTPLVLGGIGSFSGAVRLPVGYKNPAILGATDGVGTKLRLAIDAGKVDFVGQDLVAMCVNDLICNFAEPIFFLDYYATAKLEIETAKR
;
A
#
# COMPACT_ATOMS: atom_id res chain seq x y z
N MET A 1 -32.05 8.10 -9.24
CA MET A 1 -31.31 7.52 -8.09
C MET A 1 -29.89 7.26 -8.59
N ILE A 2 -28.87 7.88 -8.02
CA ILE A 2 -27.48 7.72 -8.44
C ILE A 2 -27.01 6.34 -7.99
N SER A 3 -26.44 5.55 -8.90
CA SER A 3 -25.84 4.25 -8.59
C SER A 3 -24.42 4.43 -8.01
N TYR A 4 -23.91 3.41 -7.31
CA TYR A 4 -22.51 3.41 -6.81
C TYR A 4 -21.51 3.65 -7.95
N LYS A 5 -21.73 3.04 -9.11
CA LYS A 5 -20.86 3.19 -10.28
C LYS A 5 -20.84 4.62 -10.83
N GLU A 6 -22.01 5.28 -10.87
CA GLU A 6 -22.12 6.70 -11.26
C GLU A 6 -21.45 7.63 -10.23
N ALA A 7 -21.40 7.22 -8.96
CA ALA A 7 -20.69 7.94 -7.90
C ALA A 7 -19.17 7.65 -7.87
N GLY A 8 -18.62 6.89 -8.83
CA GLY A 8 -17.19 6.58 -8.92
C GLY A 8 -16.79 5.26 -8.24
N VAL A 9 -17.72 4.53 -7.62
CA VAL A 9 -17.44 3.25 -6.95
C VAL A 9 -17.77 2.10 -7.90
N ASP A 10 -16.76 1.56 -8.56
CA ASP A 10 -16.86 0.37 -9.41
C ASP A 10 -16.24 -0.83 -8.70
N ILE A 11 -17.10 -1.69 -8.13
CA ILE A 11 -16.67 -2.88 -7.35
C ILE A 11 -15.95 -3.89 -8.25
N ASP A 12 -16.39 -4.06 -9.49
CA ASP A 12 -15.78 -5.01 -10.42
C ASP A 12 -14.37 -4.54 -10.82
N ALA A 13 -14.19 -3.23 -11.07
CA ALA A 13 -12.88 -2.66 -11.31
C ALA A 13 -11.96 -2.82 -10.09
N GLY A 14 -12.49 -2.62 -8.87
CA GLY A 14 -11.74 -2.84 -7.63
C GLY A 14 -11.27 -4.29 -7.48
N ASN A 15 -12.15 -5.26 -7.72
CA ASN A 15 -11.82 -6.68 -7.67
C ASN A 15 -10.78 -7.07 -8.75
N SER A 16 -10.93 -6.54 -9.95
CA SER A 16 -9.96 -6.75 -11.04
C SER A 16 -8.59 -6.20 -10.68
N PHE A 17 -8.53 -4.96 -10.17
CA PHE A 17 -7.28 -4.35 -9.70
C PHE A 17 -6.58 -5.21 -8.64
N VAL A 18 -7.31 -5.63 -7.59
CA VAL A 18 -6.75 -6.50 -6.55
C VAL A 18 -6.20 -7.80 -7.15
N ASN A 19 -6.89 -8.41 -8.10
CA ASN A 19 -6.41 -9.62 -8.75
C ASN A 19 -5.14 -9.38 -9.58
N GLU A 20 -5.04 -8.25 -10.26
CA GLU A 20 -3.87 -7.90 -11.07
C GLU A 20 -2.63 -7.60 -10.23
N ILE A 21 -2.77 -6.99 -9.05
CA ILE A 21 -1.62 -6.67 -8.19
C ILE A 21 -1.19 -7.84 -7.29
N LYS A 22 -2.01 -8.88 -7.11
CA LYS A 22 -1.68 -10.04 -6.26
C LYS A 22 -0.29 -10.65 -6.51
N PRO A 23 0.16 -10.88 -7.76
CA PRO A 23 1.49 -11.43 -8.01
C PRO A 23 2.60 -10.52 -7.46
N PHE A 24 2.52 -9.21 -7.74
CA PHE A 24 3.51 -8.23 -7.29
C PHE A 24 3.56 -8.13 -5.76
N VAL A 25 2.40 -8.08 -5.11
CA VAL A 25 2.33 -8.07 -3.65
C VAL A 25 2.91 -9.35 -3.06
N LYS A 26 2.63 -10.51 -3.66
CA LYS A 26 3.16 -11.80 -3.20
C LYS A 26 4.70 -11.85 -3.24
N ASP A 27 5.32 -11.18 -4.21
CA ASP A 27 6.78 -11.14 -4.33
C ASP A 27 7.44 -10.33 -3.21
N THR A 28 6.67 -9.49 -2.50
CA THR A 28 7.17 -8.75 -1.31
C THR A 28 7.02 -9.53 -0.01
N PHE A 29 6.36 -10.69 -0.01
CA PHE A 29 6.06 -11.43 1.20
C PHE A 29 7.30 -12.07 1.81
N THR A 30 7.48 -11.85 3.09
CA THR A 30 8.44 -12.57 3.92
C THR A 30 7.76 -13.79 4.58
N PRO A 31 8.52 -14.73 5.17
CA PRO A 31 7.94 -15.84 5.95
C PRO A 31 7.11 -15.38 7.16
N LEU A 32 7.18 -14.11 7.52
CA LEU A 32 6.40 -13.55 8.63
C LEU A 32 4.96 -13.21 8.22
N VAL A 33 4.68 -13.02 6.93
CA VAL A 33 3.34 -12.64 6.45
C VAL A 33 2.37 -13.80 6.60
N LEU A 34 1.21 -13.52 7.19
CA LEU A 34 0.12 -14.47 7.40
C LEU A 34 -1.07 -14.07 6.51
N GLY A 35 -1.37 -14.88 5.51
CA GLY A 35 -2.48 -14.63 4.60
C GLY A 35 -2.07 -13.96 3.29
N GLY A 36 -2.94 -13.12 2.73
CA GLY A 36 -2.75 -12.44 1.45
C GLY A 36 -3.49 -11.12 1.40
N ILE A 37 -3.48 -10.46 0.22
CA ILE A 37 -4.24 -9.22 0.00
C ILE A 37 -5.71 -9.53 -0.32
N GLY A 38 -6.57 -8.52 -0.10
CA GLY A 38 -8.01 -8.59 -0.37
C GLY A 38 -8.87 -8.94 0.85
N SER A 39 -8.26 -9.07 2.04
CA SER A 39 -8.95 -9.12 3.33
C SER A 39 -9.04 -7.72 3.95
N PHE A 40 -9.82 -7.59 5.05
CA PHE A 40 -9.98 -6.32 5.76
C PHE A 40 -8.79 -5.95 6.64
N SER A 41 -7.81 -6.84 6.82
CA SER A 41 -6.62 -6.61 7.62
C SER A 41 -5.44 -7.42 7.11
N GLY A 42 -4.22 -6.89 7.32
CA GLY A 42 -2.98 -7.65 7.16
C GLY A 42 -2.55 -8.25 8.50
N ALA A 43 -1.88 -9.39 8.45
CA ALA A 43 -1.33 -10.05 9.63
C ALA A 43 0.10 -10.52 9.39
N VAL A 44 0.96 -10.31 10.38
CA VAL A 44 2.35 -10.79 10.38
C VAL A 44 2.69 -11.41 11.73
N ARG A 45 3.60 -12.37 11.71
CA ARG A 45 4.24 -12.87 12.93
C ARG A 45 5.33 -11.89 13.37
N LEU A 46 5.47 -11.69 14.67
CA LEU A 46 6.63 -10.97 15.17
C LEU A 46 7.89 -11.82 14.96
N PRO A 47 9.01 -11.21 14.53
CA PRO A 47 10.28 -11.92 14.48
C PRO A 47 10.66 -12.49 15.83
N VAL A 48 11.31 -13.65 15.82
CA VAL A 48 11.83 -14.28 17.04
C VAL A 48 13.12 -13.59 17.51
N GLY A 49 13.42 -13.67 18.79
CA GLY A 49 14.67 -13.15 19.35
C GLY A 49 14.55 -11.86 20.17
N TYR A 50 13.42 -11.19 20.08
CA TYR A 50 13.15 -10.02 20.93
C TYR A 50 12.64 -10.45 22.31
N LYS A 51 13.26 -9.91 23.39
CA LYS A 51 12.84 -10.21 24.77
C LYS A 51 11.56 -9.46 25.16
N ASN A 52 11.48 -8.18 24.83
CA ASN A 52 10.35 -7.31 25.11
C ASN A 52 10.11 -6.41 23.87
N PRO A 53 9.50 -6.94 22.81
CA PRO A 53 9.31 -6.15 21.59
C PRO A 53 8.30 -5.03 21.79
N ALA A 54 8.63 -3.84 21.30
CA ALA A 54 7.68 -2.78 21.08
C ALA A 54 7.33 -2.72 19.59
N ILE A 55 6.08 -2.46 19.27
CA ILE A 55 5.62 -2.27 17.89
C ILE A 55 5.46 -0.78 17.64
N LEU A 56 6.17 -0.26 16.67
CA LEU A 56 6.02 1.11 16.19
C LEU A 56 5.22 1.08 14.88
N GLY A 57 4.28 2.02 14.75
CA GLY A 57 3.54 2.27 13.53
C GLY A 57 3.88 3.64 12.98
N ALA A 58 4.17 3.75 11.69
CA ALA A 58 4.29 5.00 10.96
C ALA A 58 3.27 5.00 9.81
N THR A 59 2.77 6.17 9.48
CA THR A 59 1.89 6.38 8.33
C THR A 59 2.20 7.74 7.72
N ASP A 60 2.44 7.75 6.42
CA ASP A 60 2.72 8.97 5.68
C ASP A 60 2.21 8.82 4.24
N GLY A 61 2.19 9.93 3.50
CA GLY A 61 1.83 9.98 2.09
C GLY A 61 2.98 10.53 1.25
N VAL A 62 2.87 10.37 -0.08
CA VAL A 62 3.89 10.90 -1.01
C VAL A 62 4.00 12.42 -0.96
N GLY A 63 2.94 13.10 -0.52
CA GLY A 63 2.90 14.55 -0.44
C GLY A 63 2.63 15.25 -1.78
N THR A 64 3.00 16.53 -1.88
CA THR A 64 2.66 17.40 -3.02
C THR A 64 3.30 16.97 -4.34
N LYS A 65 4.42 16.24 -4.33
CA LYS A 65 5.04 15.70 -5.55
C LYS A 65 4.17 14.69 -6.28
N LEU A 66 3.21 14.04 -5.59
CA LEU A 66 2.23 13.17 -6.23
C LEU A 66 1.43 13.92 -7.29
N ARG A 67 1.03 15.16 -7.00
CA ARG A 67 0.32 15.99 -7.97
C ARG A 67 1.17 16.27 -9.20
N LEU A 68 2.46 16.57 -9.00
CA LEU A 68 3.39 16.79 -10.13
C LEU A 68 3.58 15.53 -10.95
N ALA A 69 3.68 14.37 -10.31
CA ALA A 69 3.80 13.07 -10.98
C ALA A 69 2.57 12.77 -11.84
N ILE A 70 1.37 13.01 -11.31
CA ILE A 70 0.09 12.85 -12.03
C ILE A 70 0.04 13.80 -13.24
N ASP A 71 0.30 15.10 -13.04
CA ASP A 71 0.25 16.10 -14.09
C ASP A 71 1.29 15.83 -15.19
N ALA A 72 2.43 15.23 -14.86
CA ALA A 72 3.48 14.80 -15.80
C ALA A 72 3.26 13.41 -16.41
N GLY A 73 2.26 12.65 -15.97
CA GLY A 73 2.03 11.26 -16.36
C GLY A 73 3.15 10.29 -15.97
N LYS A 74 3.94 10.63 -14.93
CA LYS A 74 5.11 9.87 -14.44
C LYS A 74 4.85 9.34 -13.04
N VAL A 75 4.18 8.21 -12.93
CA VAL A 75 3.77 7.61 -11.65
C VAL A 75 4.54 6.36 -11.26
N ASP A 76 5.44 5.85 -12.10
CA ASP A 76 6.11 4.55 -11.94
C ASP A 76 6.93 4.38 -10.65
N PHE A 77 7.35 5.47 -10.01
CA PHE A 77 8.16 5.45 -8.79
C PHE A 77 7.41 5.95 -7.54
N VAL A 78 6.15 6.31 -7.69
CA VAL A 78 5.36 6.86 -6.58
C VAL A 78 5.21 5.86 -5.42
N GLY A 79 5.04 4.57 -5.73
CA GLY A 79 4.97 3.53 -4.71
C GLY A 79 6.28 3.38 -3.91
N GLN A 80 7.44 3.52 -4.56
CA GLN A 80 8.73 3.51 -3.86
C GLN A 80 8.88 4.72 -2.93
N ASP A 81 8.45 5.89 -3.38
CA ASP A 81 8.44 7.10 -2.55
C ASP A 81 7.53 6.93 -1.32
N LEU A 82 6.35 6.33 -1.49
CA LEU A 82 5.42 6.09 -0.40
C LEU A 82 6.02 5.16 0.67
N VAL A 83 6.59 4.05 0.26
CA VAL A 83 7.27 3.13 1.19
C VAL A 83 8.44 3.82 1.88
N ALA A 84 9.24 4.59 1.13
CA ALA A 84 10.39 5.31 1.68
C ALA A 84 9.99 6.34 2.74
N MET A 85 8.88 7.08 2.56
CA MET A 85 8.37 8.03 3.56
C MET A 85 8.08 7.32 4.89
N CYS A 86 7.31 6.24 4.86
CA CYS A 86 6.97 5.48 6.06
C CYS A 86 8.19 4.81 6.70
N VAL A 87 9.10 4.24 5.90
CA VAL A 87 10.31 3.58 6.39
C VAL A 87 11.26 4.57 7.05
N ASN A 88 11.44 5.76 6.48
CA ASN A 88 12.29 6.80 7.06
C ASN A 88 11.82 7.21 8.46
N ASP A 89 10.51 7.35 8.66
CA ASP A 89 9.94 7.66 9.99
C ASP A 89 10.22 6.55 11.01
N LEU A 90 10.13 5.28 10.59
CA LEU A 90 10.47 4.15 11.45
C LEU A 90 11.96 4.12 11.80
N ILE A 91 12.85 4.34 10.83
CA ILE A 91 14.31 4.33 11.01
C ILE A 91 14.75 5.45 11.96
N CYS A 92 14.12 6.63 11.91
CA CYS A 92 14.40 7.72 12.84
C CYS A 92 14.15 7.32 14.32
N ASN A 93 13.35 6.30 14.56
CA ASN A 93 13.07 5.73 15.86
C ASN A 93 13.79 4.37 16.10
N PHE A 94 14.79 4.04 15.27
CA PHE A 94 15.55 2.78 15.32
C PHE A 94 14.68 1.53 15.19
N ALA A 95 13.54 1.63 14.50
CA ALA A 95 12.63 0.52 14.25
C ALA A 95 13.01 -0.22 12.95
N GLU A 96 12.83 -1.54 12.94
CA GLU A 96 12.96 -2.39 11.77
C GLU A 96 11.60 -2.54 11.08
N PRO A 97 11.46 -2.20 9.79
CA PRO A 97 10.22 -2.42 9.06
C PRO A 97 9.93 -3.93 8.90
N ILE A 98 8.75 -4.37 9.28
CA ILE A 98 8.34 -5.78 9.19
C ILE A 98 7.15 -6.01 8.26
N PHE A 99 6.32 -5.02 8.02
CA PHE A 99 5.23 -5.07 7.03
C PHE A 99 4.77 -3.67 6.65
N PHE A 100 4.09 -3.58 5.53
CA PHE A 100 3.49 -2.35 5.02
C PHE A 100 2.00 -2.57 4.76
N LEU A 101 1.16 -1.62 5.17
CA LEU A 101 -0.25 -1.57 4.84
C LEU A 101 -0.50 -0.36 3.95
N ASP A 102 -1.05 -0.61 2.77
CA ASP A 102 -1.35 0.44 1.81
C ASP A 102 -2.85 0.73 1.76
N TYR A 103 -3.18 2.01 1.59
CA TYR A 103 -4.53 2.48 1.33
C TYR A 103 -4.53 3.36 0.08
N TYR A 104 -5.10 2.82 -0.99
CA TYR A 104 -5.23 3.54 -2.25
C TYR A 104 -6.59 4.23 -2.36
N ALA A 105 -6.61 5.56 -2.43
CA ALA A 105 -7.81 6.37 -2.60
C ALA A 105 -7.75 7.18 -3.90
N THR A 106 -8.80 7.11 -4.69
CA THR A 106 -8.93 7.83 -5.96
C THR A 106 -10.39 8.13 -6.25
N ALA A 107 -10.65 9.22 -6.98
CA ALA A 107 -12.01 9.56 -7.41
C ALA A 107 -12.54 8.56 -8.46
N LYS A 108 -11.66 8.03 -9.31
CA LYS A 108 -11.96 7.00 -10.29
C LYS A 108 -10.77 6.07 -10.42
N LEU A 109 -10.99 4.77 -10.32
CA LEU A 109 -9.93 3.78 -10.44
C LEU A 109 -9.55 3.59 -11.92
N GLU A 110 -8.31 3.98 -12.25
CA GLU A 110 -7.66 3.67 -13.53
C GLU A 110 -6.63 2.57 -13.27
N ILE A 111 -6.99 1.31 -13.55
CA ILE A 111 -6.22 0.12 -13.17
C ILE A 111 -4.78 0.18 -13.70
N GLU A 112 -4.60 0.55 -14.97
CA GLU A 112 -3.27 0.63 -15.60
C GLU A 112 -2.34 1.66 -14.95
N THR A 113 -2.91 2.74 -14.40
CA THR A 113 -2.16 3.75 -13.66
C THR A 113 -1.87 3.28 -12.23
N ALA A 114 -2.87 2.67 -11.59
CA ALA A 114 -2.78 2.27 -10.19
C ALA A 114 -1.79 1.12 -9.95
N LYS A 115 -1.56 0.25 -10.93
CA LYS A 115 -0.60 -0.88 -10.81
C LYS A 115 0.84 -0.54 -11.18
N ARG A 116 1.10 0.66 -11.74
CA ARG A 116 2.44 1.19 -12.05
C ARG A 116 3.14 1.72 -10.80
#